data_57ab67e6157feef7c8435fd6f239ce0a
#
_entry.id   57ab67e6157feef7c8435fd6f239ce0a
#
_cell.length_a   1.000
_cell.length_b   1.000
_cell.length_c   1.000
_cell.angle_alpha   90.00
_cell.angle_beta   90.00
_cell.angle_gamma   90.00
#
_symmetry.space_group_name_H-M   'P 1'
#
loop_
_entity.id
_entity.type
_entity.pdbx_description
1 polymer ?
#
loop_
_entity_poly.entity_id
_entity_poly.type
_entity_poly.pdbx_seq_one_letter_code
_entity_poly.pdbx_strand_id
1 'polypeptide(L)'
;MAYVLLVAYKDKKMNDGLNMAFSPENIESSHDVFVSLFGELKIYTSHGILREADLKSPKISRLLTYLLISGKKAHSSLEIAQALWPDDLTNPAKNMRNLIYRLRQTFGLISEKELIVSTASGYQFNPDLHIMTDYQQFDDLIQLASKASSVINRVELLKNAIDLYCGKILSSADGEHWLIQFAAKYHIAYVGAVNELLKQLNALHSYDLLNQYAARSLAIVPENSRGYYWLIHSLKVQGMDELASNEYQLAKQHLTTEEYKELCTSLGDSCE
;
A
#
# COMPACT_ATOMS: atom_id res chain seq x y z
N MET A 1 0.16 -1.00 13.61
CA MET A 1 1.41 -0.22 13.66
C MET A 1 2.15 -0.49 12.36
N ALA A 2 2.06 0.42 11.39
CA ALA A 2 2.72 0.24 10.08
C ALA A 2 4.21 0.54 10.24
N TYR A 3 5.03 -0.48 10.15
CA TYR A 3 6.49 -0.31 10.06
C TYR A 3 6.83 0.04 8.61
N VAL A 4 7.42 1.19 8.41
CA VAL A 4 7.93 1.64 7.13
C VAL A 4 9.42 1.35 7.09
N LEU A 5 9.85 0.50 6.17
CA LEU A 5 11.28 0.26 5.91
C LEU A 5 11.79 1.24 4.89
N LEU A 6 12.70 2.11 5.29
CA LEU A 6 13.47 2.94 4.38
C LEU A 6 14.65 2.12 3.86
N VAL A 7 14.62 1.73 2.60
CA VAL A 7 15.85 1.34 1.92
C VAL A 7 16.63 2.63 1.66
N ALA A 8 17.63 2.91 2.48
CA ALA A 8 18.50 4.06 2.29
C ALA A 8 19.21 3.95 0.94
N TYR A 9 18.72 4.72 -0.02
CA TYR A 9 19.36 4.89 -1.32
C TYR A 9 20.52 5.88 -1.14
N LYS A 10 21.64 5.40 -0.58
CA LYS A 10 22.96 6.04 -0.75
C LYS A 10 24.05 4.99 -0.67
N ASP A 11 24.76 4.89 -1.77
CA ASP A 11 26.03 4.21 -2.01
C ASP A 11 26.80 3.65 -0.82
N LYS A 12 27.24 2.40 -0.99
CA LYS A 12 28.21 1.65 -0.20
C LYS A 12 27.71 1.09 1.12
N LYS A 13 27.08 -0.03 1.06
CA LYS A 13 27.26 -1.22 1.89
C LYS A 13 26.07 -2.16 1.71
N MET A 14 26.05 -2.88 0.62
CA MET A 14 24.99 -3.85 0.30
C MET A 14 25.14 -5.17 1.11
N ASN A 15 25.96 -5.23 2.16
CA ASN A 15 26.17 -6.48 2.89
C ASN A 15 25.77 -6.48 4.38
N ASP A 16 25.42 -5.33 4.99
CA ASP A 16 25.10 -5.30 6.43
C ASP A 16 23.83 -4.52 6.81
N GLY A 17 22.93 -4.22 5.85
CA GLY A 17 21.90 -3.20 6.02
C GLY A 17 20.44 -3.65 5.98
N LEU A 18 20.10 -4.91 6.27
CA LEU A 18 18.70 -5.38 6.22
C LEU A 18 17.85 -5.02 7.44
N ASN A 19 18.36 -4.22 8.36
CA ASN A 19 17.66 -3.83 9.57
C ASN A 19 17.64 -2.31 9.78
N MET A 20 16.94 -1.56 8.88
CA MET A 20 16.41 -0.25 9.26
C MET A 20 14.91 -0.26 9.02
N ALA A 21 14.17 -0.74 10.03
CA ALA A 21 12.76 -0.46 10.14
C ALA A 21 12.60 1.06 10.31
N PHE A 22 12.09 1.74 9.30
CA PHE A 22 11.76 3.13 9.41
C PHE A 22 10.38 3.23 10.07
N SER A 23 10.37 3.65 11.31
CA SER A 23 9.16 4.21 11.91
C SER A 23 8.99 5.63 11.37
N PRO A 24 7.76 6.06 11.02
CA PRO A 24 7.49 7.47 10.73
C PRO A 24 7.99 8.42 11.82
N GLU A 25 8.18 7.92 13.02
CA GLU A 25 8.76 8.61 14.19
C GLU A 25 10.25 8.93 14.04
N ASN A 26 10.93 8.33 13.05
CA ASN A 26 12.38 8.50 12.80
C ASN A 26 12.68 9.43 11.61
N ILE A 27 11.72 10.25 11.16
CA ILE A 27 11.97 11.30 10.16
C ILE A 27 12.71 12.44 10.85
N GLU A 28 14.03 12.48 10.67
CA GLU A 28 14.90 13.46 11.35
C GLU A 28 15.04 14.77 10.56
N SER A 29 14.93 14.72 9.25
CA SER A 29 15.08 15.90 8.39
C SER A 29 13.77 16.66 8.19
N SER A 30 13.78 17.96 8.39
CA SER A 30 12.64 18.85 8.07
C SER A 30 12.29 18.90 6.57
N HIS A 31 13.10 18.26 5.72
CA HIS A 31 12.88 18.15 4.27
C HIS A 31 12.24 16.84 3.85
N ASP A 32 12.17 15.85 4.76
CA ASP A 32 11.63 14.54 4.46
C ASP A 32 10.15 14.48 4.80
N VAL A 33 9.36 13.99 3.84
CA VAL A 33 7.92 13.76 3.98
C VAL A 33 7.64 12.34 3.53
N PHE A 34 7.02 11.55 4.41
CA PHE A 34 6.53 10.24 4.03
C PHE A 34 5.01 10.27 3.87
N VAL A 35 4.52 9.73 2.76
CA VAL A 35 3.08 9.67 2.49
C VAL A 35 2.64 8.21 2.35
N SER A 36 1.75 7.78 3.24
CA SER A 36 1.08 6.49 3.12
C SER A 36 -0.24 6.67 2.39
N LEU A 37 -0.46 5.81 1.39
CA LEU A 37 -1.68 5.75 0.58
C LEU A 37 -2.38 4.40 0.67
N PHE A 38 -1.69 3.34 1.13
CA PHE A 38 -2.30 2.03 1.33
C PHE A 38 -3.30 2.08 2.49
N GLY A 39 -4.57 2.00 2.15
CA GLY A 39 -5.69 2.16 3.07
C GLY A 39 -6.11 3.62 3.20
N GLU A 40 -5.65 4.32 4.23
CA GLU A 40 -5.96 5.71 4.54
C GLU A 40 -4.78 6.63 4.22
N LEU A 41 -5.05 7.81 3.68
CA LEU A 41 -4.01 8.84 3.47
C LEU A 41 -3.44 9.30 4.81
N LYS A 42 -2.12 9.19 4.97
CA LYS A 42 -1.36 9.75 6.11
C LYS A 42 -0.10 10.42 5.61
N ILE A 43 0.23 11.58 6.19
CA ILE A 43 1.45 12.33 5.87
C ILE A 43 2.26 12.46 7.16
N TYR A 44 3.50 12.04 7.10
CA TYR A 44 4.44 12.06 8.20
C TYR A 44 5.58 13.05 7.91
N THR A 45 5.92 13.85 8.91
CA THR A 45 7.07 14.75 8.89
C THR A 45 7.81 14.66 10.23
N SER A 46 8.97 15.29 10.36
CA SER A 46 9.69 15.39 11.63
C SER A 46 8.92 16.10 12.75
N HIS A 47 7.85 16.85 12.42
CA HIS A 47 7.07 17.63 13.37
C HIS A 47 5.70 17.00 13.71
N GLY A 48 5.31 15.92 13.02
CA GLY A 48 4.04 15.25 13.33
C GLY A 48 3.42 14.47 12.17
N ILE A 49 2.19 14.04 12.39
CA ILE A 49 1.41 13.22 11.48
C ILE A 49 0.12 13.95 11.15
N LEU A 50 -0.20 14.03 9.86
CA LEU A 50 -1.48 14.50 9.34
C LEU A 50 -2.23 13.31 8.76
N ARG A 51 -3.41 13.04 9.29
CA ARG A 51 -4.30 11.97 8.82
C ARG A 51 -5.32 12.50 7.83
N GLU A 52 -5.92 11.63 7.05
CA GLU A 52 -6.98 12.02 6.10
C GLU A 52 -8.12 12.80 6.79
N ALA A 53 -8.53 12.39 7.99
CA ALA A 53 -9.56 13.07 8.77
C ALA A 53 -9.20 14.52 9.13
N ASP A 54 -7.93 14.84 9.31
CA ASP A 54 -7.45 16.18 9.67
C ASP A 54 -7.57 17.15 8.49
N LEU A 55 -7.57 16.64 7.25
CA LEU A 55 -7.75 17.45 6.02
C LEU A 55 -9.18 18.02 5.92
N LYS A 56 -10.16 17.46 6.64
CA LYS A 56 -11.58 17.88 6.67
C LYS A 56 -12.19 18.08 5.27
N SER A 57 -11.66 17.41 4.27
CA SER A 57 -12.12 17.54 2.89
C SER A 57 -11.62 16.38 2.02
N PRO A 58 -12.51 15.49 1.57
CA PRO A 58 -12.15 14.44 0.63
C PRO A 58 -11.53 14.96 -0.68
N LYS A 59 -11.90 16.19 -1.09
CA LYS A 59 -11.30 16.84 -2.27
C LYS A 59 -9.80 17.09 -2.10
N ILE A 60 -9.32 17.34 -0.90
CA ILE A 60 -7.88 17.55 -0.62
C ILE A 60 -7.15 16.20 -0.69
N SER A 61 -7.70 15.15 -0.11
CA SER A 61 -7.12 13.79 -0.20
C SER A 61 -6.98 13.33 -1.65
N ARG A 62 -8.04 13.50 -2.46
CA ARG A 62 -8.00 13.20 -3.90
C ARG A 62 -6.96 14.03 -4.66
N LEU A 63 -6.89 15.34 -4.39
CA LEU A 63 -5.90 16.22 -5.00
C LEU A 63 -4.46 15.77 -4.69
N LEU A 64 -4.16 15.48 -3.44
CA LEU A 64 -2.84 15.01 -3.02
C LEU A 64 -2.47 13.69 -3.69
N THR A 65 -3.39 12.72 -3.66
CA THR A 65 -3.16 11.42 -4.29
C THR A 65 -2.99 11.55 -5.80
N TYR A 66 -3.81 12.35 -6.47
CA TYR A 66 -3.67 12.60 -7.90
C TYR A 66 -2.29 13.17 -8.25
N LEU A 67 -1.83 14.19 -7.52
CA LEU A 67 -0.51 14.77 -7.76
C LEU A 67 0.63 13.76 -7.48
N LEU A 68 0.50 12.90 -6.46
CA LEU A 68 1.50 11.86 -6.16
C LEU A 68 1.64 10.85 -7.29
N ILE A 69 0.51 10.35 -7.82
CA ILE A 69 0.53 9.31 -8.87
C ILE A 69 0.82 9.87 -10.27
N SER A 70 0.53 11.16 -10.51
CA SER A 70 0.75 11.82 -11.80
C SER A 70 2.20 12.25 -12.03
N GLY A 71 3.08 12.05 -11.04
CA GLY A 71 4.51 12.33 -11.14
C GLY A 71 4.90 13.76 -10.76
N LYS A 72 6.17 14.11 -10.99
CA LYS A 72 6.79 15.34 -10.46
C LYS A 72 6.52 16.61 -11.29
N LYS A 73 5.77 16.51 -12.39
CA LYS A 73 5.46 17.69 -13.23
C LYS A 73 4.38 18.56 -12.59
N ALA A 74 4.35 19.85 -13.01
CA ALA A 74 3.26 20.75 -12.64
C ALA A 74 2.00 20.45 -13.46
N HIS A 75 0.84 20.54 -12.81
CA HIS A 75 -0.48 20.32 -13.41
C HIS A 75 -1.33 21.58 -13.32
N SER A 76 -1.96 21.96 -14.42
CA SER A 76 -2.85 23.13 -14.44
C SER A 76 -4.12 22.87 -13.61
N SER A 77 -4.76 23.97 -13.15
CA SER A 77 -6.03 23.86 -12.42
C SER A 77 -7.12 23.18 -13.23
N LEU A 78 -7.12 23.38 -14.57
CA LEU A 78 -8.10 22.76 -15.45
C LEU A 78 -7.84 21.26 -15.59
N GLU A 79 -6.59 20.85 -15.81
CA GLU A 79 -6.19 19.45 -15.91
C GLU A 79 -6.57 18.67 -14.64
N ILE A 80 -6.26 19.22 -13.47
CA ILE A 80 -6.63 18.60 -12.19
C ILE A 80 -8.16 18.50 -12.04
N ALA A 81 -8.89 19.60 -12.36
CA ALA A 81 -10.34 19.60 -12.21
C ALA A 81 -11.03 18.62 -13.18
N GLN A 82 -10.54 18.49 -14.41
CA GLN A 82 -11.04 17.53 -15.39
C GLN A 82 -10.84 16.07 -14.93
N ALA A 83 -9.71 15.80 -14.25
CA ALA A 83 -9.43 14.47 -13.74
C ALA A 83 -10.28 14.13 -12.50
N LEU A 84 -10.43 15.08 -11.56
CA LEU A 84 -11.00 14.80 -10.24
C LEU A 84 -12.48 15.17 -10.14
N TRP A 85 -12.96 16.17 -10.92
CA TRP A 85 -14.34 16.69 -10.83
C TRP A 85 -14.85 17.09 -12.22
N PRO A 86 -14.97 16.15 -13.17
CA PRO A 86 -15.34 16.46 -14.54
C PRO A 86 -16.70 17.16 -14.66
N ASP A 87 -17.60 16.93 -13.70
CA ASP A 87 -18.94 17.53 -13.66
C ASP A 87 -18.97 18.94 -13.05
N ASP A 88 -17.88 19.42 -12.45
CA ASP A 88 -17.77 20.74 -11.80
C ASP A 88 -16.58 21.54 -12.33
N LEU A 89 -16.69 22.03 -13.55
CA LEU A 89 -15.66 22.85 -14.21
C LEU A 89 -15.98 24.36 -14.18
N THR A 90 -16.88 24.80 -13.30
CA THR A 90 -17.40 26.19 -13.31
C THR A 90 -16.34 27.24 -13.00
N ASN A 91 -15.36 26.97 -12.15
CA ASN A 91 -14.25 27.89 -11.89
C ASN A 91 -13.02 27.13 -11.33
N PRO A 92 -12.33 26.34 -12.19
CA PRO A 92 -11.25 25.47 -11.73
C PRO A 92 -10.14 26.22 -10.98
N ALA A 93 -9.75 27.39 -11.48
CA ALA A 93 -8.67 28.18 -10.90
C ALA A 93 -9.02 28.70 -9.48
N LYS A 94 -10.26 29.13 -9.24
CA LYS A 94 -10.72 29.60 -7.92
C LYS A 94 -10.85 28.43 -6.97
N ASN A 95 -11.47 27.33 -7.42
CA ASN A 95 -11.67 26.14 -6.62
C ASN A 95 -10.32 25.55 -6.19
N MET A 96 -9.36 25.47 -7.12
CA MET A 96 -8.02 24.98 -6.84
C MET A 96 -7.28 25.87 -5.83
N ARG A 97 -7.31 27.20 -5.99
CA ARG A 97 -6.69 28.11 -5.02
C ARG A 97 -7.23 27.90 -3.61
N ASN A 98 -8.55 27.72 -3.47
CA ASN A 98 -9.16 27.48 -2.17
C ASN A 98 -8.71 26.13 -1.55
N LEU A 99 -8.61 25.06 -2.36
CA LEU A 99 -8.14 23.76 -1.88
C LEU A 99 -6.66 23.84 -1.46
N ILE A 100 -5.81 24.43 -2.27
CA ILE A 100 -4.38 24.62 -1.97
C ILE A 100 -4.20 25.49 -0.72
N TYR A 101 -4.95 26.58 -0.59
CA TYR A 101 -4.92 27.41 0.62
C TYR A 101 -5.24 26.60 1.89
N ARG A 102 -6.32 25.82 1.86
CA ARG A 102 -6.72 24.98 3.00
C ARG A 102 -5.67 23.91 3.30
N LEU A 103 -5.12 23.27 2.26
CA LEU A 103 -4.04 22.30 2.43
C LEU A 103 -2.81 22.93 3.10
N ARG A 104 -2.39 24.11 2.63
CA ARG A 104 -1.24 24.83 3.22
C ARG A 104 -1.47 25.15 4.69
N GLN A 105 -2.68 25.59 5.06
CA GLN A 105 -3.03 25.86 6.46
C GLN A 105 -2.94 24.58 7.32
N THR A 106 -3.43 23.45 6.80
CA THR A 106 -3.41 22.20 7.55
C THR A 106 -2.00 21.59 7.60
N PHE A 107 -1.29 21.58 6.48
CA PHE A 107 0.08 21.06 6.43
C PHE A 107 1.08 21.93 7.22
N GLY A 108 0.86 23.23 7.29
CA GLY A 108 1.67 24.16 8.09
C GLY A 108 1.66 23.87 9.60
N LEU A 109 0.76 23.00 10.08
CA LEU A 109 0.78 22.53 11.47
C LEU A 109 1.90 21.50 11.74
N ILE A 110 2.38 20.82 10.70
CA ILE A 110 3.39 19.76 10.78
C ILE A 110 4.62 19.99 9.92
N SER A 111 4.75 21.16 9.28
CA SER A 111 5.90 21.51 8.43
C SER A 111 6.03 23.01 8.29
N GLU A 112 7.27 23.50 8.30
CA GLU A 112 7.58 24.90 7.99
C GLU A 112 7.56 25.20 6.48
N LYS A 113 7.68 24.16 5.63
CA LYS A 113 7.66 24.27 4.17
C LYS A 113 6.30 23.94 3.61
N GLU A 114 5.94 24.59 2.51
CA GLU A 114 4.73 24.24 1.77
C GLU A 114 4.90 22.88 1.08
N LEU A 115 3.88 22.02 1.17
CA LEU A 115 3.86 20.72 0.49
C LEU A 115 3.70 20.88 -1.02
N ILE A 116 2.84 21.83 -1.44
CA ILE A 116 2.53 22.10 -2.85
C ILE A 116 2.85 23.57 -3.16
N VAL A 117 3.62 23.78 -4.22
CA VAL A 117 3.99 25.10 -4.74
C VAL A 117 3.25 25.41 -6.04
N SER A 118 3.04 26.72 -6.26
CA SER A 118 2.46 27.25 -7.50
C SER A 118 3.57 27.64 -8.46
N THR A 119 3.44 27.24 -9.73
CA THR A 119 4.35 27.59 -10.81
C THR A 119 3.59 28.28 -11.93
N ALA A 120 4.28 28.77 -12.97
CA ALA A 120 3.65 29.35 -14.16
C ALA A 120 2.75 28.32 -14.90
N SER A 121 3.07 27.01 -14.80
CA SER A 121 2.33 25.93 -15.46
C SER A 121 1.27 25.28 -14.58
N GLY A 122 1.18 25.62 -13.29
CA GLY A 122 0.16 25.07 -12.38
C GLY A 122 0.73 24.73 -11.00
N TYR A 123 0.29 23.60 -10.44
CA TYR A 123 0.63 23.14 -9.11
C TYR A 123 1.47 21.86 -9.18
N GLN A 124 2.48 21.79 -8.32
CA GLN A 124 3.32 20.59 -8.16
C GLN A 124 3.75 20.44 -6.70
N PHE A 125 4.26 19.29 -6.34
CA PHE A 125 4.96 19.14 -5.06
C PHE A 125 6.18 20.04 -4.99
N ASN A 126 6.46 20.54 -3.80
CA ASN A 126 7.63 21.36 -3.54
C ASN A 126 8.90 20.57 -3.84
N PRO A 127 9.74 21.01 -4.79
CA PRO A 127 10.97 20.29 -5.14
C PRO A 127 12.02 20.26 -4.03
N ASP A 128 11.90 21.17 -3.04
CA ASP A 128 12.77 21.22 -1.87
C ASP A 128 12.41 20.15 -0.81
N LEU A 129 11.32 19.41 -1.01
CA LEU A 129 10.92 18.31 -0.16
C LEU A 129 11.30 16.97 -0.79
N HIS A 130 11.86 16.10 0.01
CA HIS A 130 12.07 14.70 -0.36
C HIS A 130 10.84 13.89 0.02
N ILE A 131 9.98 13.63 -0.96
CA ILE A 131 8.73 12.93 -0.74
C ILE A 131 8.93 11.44 -1.07
N MET A 132 8.68 10.61 -0.08
CA MET A 132 8.68 9.16 -0.18
C MET A 132 7.24 8.64 0.00
N THR A 133 6.90 7.52 -0.63
CA THR A 133 5.57 6.93 -0.51
C THR A 133 5.64 5.44 -0.21
N ASP A 134 4.64 4.91 0.47
CA ASP A 134 4.51 3.49 0.77
C ASP A 134 4.45 2.64 -0.51
N TYR A 135 3.76 3.10 -1.56
CA TYR A 135 3.66 2.36 -2.81
C TYR A 135 4.99 2.31 -3.59
N GLN A 136 5.81 3.37 -3.53
CA GLN A 136 7.16 3.34 -4.12
C GLN A 136 8.08 2.40 -3.36
N GLN A 137 8.03 2.43 -2.03
CA GLN A 137 8.78 1.47 -1.20
C GLN A 137 8.34 0.03 -1.46
N PHE A 138 7.03 -0.19 -1.63
CA PHE A 138 6.51 -1.50 -2.00
C PHE A 138 7.11 -1.99 -3.33
N ASP A 139 7.09 -1.14 -4.38
CA ASP A 139 7.68 -1.46 -5.68
C ASP A 139 9.18 -1.80 -5.54
N ASP A 140 9.94 -1.02 -4.77
CA ASP A 140 11.38 -1.23 -4.54
C ASP A 140 11.64 -2.57 -3.82
N LEU A 141 10.87 -2.87 -2.76
CA LEU A 141 10.99 -4.12 -2.01
C LEU A 141 10.66 -5.35 -2.89
N ILE A 142 9.60 -5.28 -3.70
CA ILE A 142 9.25 -6.35 -4.65
C ILE A 142 10.35 -6.54 -5.69
N GLN A 143 10.91 -5.46 -6.21
CA GLN A 143 12.02 -5.53 -7.15
C GLN A 143 13.28 -6.16 -6.52
N LEU A 144 13.61 -5.78 -5.28
CA LEU A 144 14.72 -6.38 -4.54
C LEU A 144 14.48 -7.86 -4.24
N ALA A 145 13.26 -8.22 -3.84
CA ALA A 145 12.88 -9.62 -3.58
C ALA A 145 13.02 -10.48 -4.84
N SER A 146 12.66 -9.96 -6.01
CA SER A 146 12.79 -10.68 -7.29
C SER A 146 14.25 -10.97 -7.68
N LYS A 147 15.18 -10.12 -7.24
CA LYS A 147 16.63 -10.23 -7.51
C LYS A 147 17.39 -10.97 -6.41
N ALA A 148 16.77 -11.23 -5.26
CA ALA A 148 17.41 -11.85 -4.11
C ALA A 148 17.83 -13.30 -4.44
N SER A 149 19.11 -13.61 -4.27
CA SER A 149 19.67 -14.96 -4.43
C SER A 149 19.37 -15.88 -3.25
N SER A 150 19.26 -15.30 -2.04
CA SER A 150 18.95 -16.02 -0.81
C SER A 150 17.43 -16.08 -0.59
N VAL A 151 16.92 -17.28 -0.30
CA VAL A 151 15.50 -17.48 0.07
C VAL A 151 15.14 -16.69 1.32
N ILE A 152 16.01 -16.68 2.33
CA ILE A 152 15.79 -15.93 3.59
C ILE A 152 15.65 -14.45 3.30
N ASN A 153 16.56 -13.87 2.52
CA ASN A 153 16.49 -12.46 2.10
C ASN A 153 15.20 -12.15 1.33
N ARG A 154 14.82 -13.05 0.41
CA ARG A 154 13.58 -12.89 -0.35
C ARG A 154 12.35 -12.88 0.57
N VAL A 155 12.29 -13.80 1.52
CA VAL A 155 11.21 -13.87 2.52
C VAL A 155 11.12 -12.56 3.33
N GLU A 156 12.25 -12.04 3.84
CA GLU A 156 12.25 -10.78 4.59
C GLU A 156 11.81 -9.59 3.74
N LEU A 157 12.26 -9.48 2.50
CA LEU A 157 11.85 -8.41 1.59
C LEU A 157 10.35 -8.48 1.25
N LEU A 158 9.82 -9.70 1.01
CA LEU A 158 8.38 -9.90 0.76
C LEU A 158 7.55 -9.57 2.00
N LYS A 159 7.96 -9.99 3.20
CA LYS A 159 7.30 -9.61 4.46
C LYS A 159 7.22 -8.10 4.60
N ASN A 160 8.34 -7.41 4.40
CA ASN A 160 8.40 -5.96 4.51
C ASN A 160 7.49 -5.27 3.48
N ALA A 161 7.42 -5.76 2.24
CA ALA A 161 6.52 -5.24 1.23
C ALA A 161 5.04 -5.45 1.63
N ILE A 162 4.69 -6.66 2.07
CA ILE A 162 3.33 -7.02 2.48
C ILE A 162 2.89 -6.21 3.71
N ASP A 163 3.81 -5.92 4.63
CA ASP A 163 3.53 -5.15 5.85
C ASP A 163 3.18 -3.68 5.56
N LEU A 164 3.64 -3.13 4.43
CA LEU A 164 3.24 -1.79 3.97
C LEU A 164 1.78 -1.74 3.51
N TYR A 165 1.26 -2.85 2.95
CA TYR A 165 -0.07 -2.86 2.34
C TYR A 165 -1.16 -3.08 3.40
N CYS A 166 -1.86 -2.00 3.75
CA CYS A 166 -2.96 -2.01 4.73
C CYS A 166 -4.35 -2.04 4.07
N GLY A 167 -4.42 -2.09 2.74
CA GLY A 167 -5.66 -2.05 1.96
C GLY A 167 -5.50 -1.32 0.63
N LYS A 168 -6.58 -1.16 -0.10
CA LYS A 168 -6.58 -0.44 -1.39
C LYS A 168 -6.08 1.00 -1.22
N ILE A 169 -5.40 1.51 -2.25
CA ILE A 169 -4.92 2.90 -2.25
C ILE A 169 -6.08 3.86 -2.10
N LEU A 170 -5.97 4.77 -1.13
CA LEU A 170 -6.97 5.77 -0.79
C LEU A 170 -8.38 5.15 -0.78
N SER A 171 -8.63 4.25 0.15
CA SER A 171 -9.90 3.49 0.23
C SER A 171 -11.14 4.39 0.30
N SER A 172 -11.00 5.65 0.73
CA SER A 172 -12.06 6.67 0.72
C SER A 172 -12.45 7.14 -0.71
N ALA A 173 -11.65 6.82 -1.74
CA ALA A 173 -11.89 7.14 -3.14
C ALA A 173 -11.99 5.88 -4.02
N ASP A 174 -12.35 4.74 -3.44
CA ASP A 174 -12.56 3.50 -4.19
C ASP A 174 -13.63 3.71 -5.28
N GLY A 175 -13.35 3.25 -6.51
CA GLY A 175 -14.21 3.42 -7.67
C GLY A 175 -14.01 4.71 -8.47
N GLU A 176 -13.17 5.65 -8.04
CA GLU A 176 -12.83 6.83 -8.83
C GLU A 176 -12.04 6.44 -10.10
N HIS A 177 -12.54 6.83 -11.26
CA HIS A 177 -11.99 6.44 -12.58
C HIS A 177 -10.48 6.65 -12.72
N TRP A 178 -9.98 7.79 -12.26
CA TRP A 178 -8.57 8.16 -12.35
C TRP A 178 -7.66 7.29 -11.46
N LEU A 179 -8.23 6.62 -10.46
CA LEU A 179 -7.50 5.82 -9.47
C LEU A 179 -7.55 4.32 -9.77
N ILE A 180 -8.57 3.84 -10.49
CA ILE A 180 -8.87 2.40 -10.69
C ILE A 180 -7.64 1.61 -11.15
N GLN A 181 -6.99 2.05 -12.23
CA GLN A 181 -5.85 1.30 -12.79
C GLN A 181 -4.66 1.26 -11.83
N PHE A 182 -4.40 2.37 -11.14
CA PHE A 182 -3.32 2.47 -10.18
C PHE A 182 -3.59 1.59 -8.95
N ALA A 183 -4.80 1.62 -8.42
CA ALA A 183 -5.21 0.78 -7.30
C ALA A 183 -5.17 -0.71 -7.67
N ALA A 184 -5.65 -1.07 -8.86
CA ALA A 184 -5.62 -2.45 -9.36
C ALA A 184 -4.19 -2.98 -9.50
N LYS A 185 -3.25 -2.16 -10.02
CA LYS A 185 -1.83 -2.54 -10.11
C LYS A 185 -1.30 -3.03 -8.76
N TYR A 186 -1.51 -2.24 -7.71
CA TYR A 186 -0.97 -2.56 -6.39
C TYR A 186 -1.72 -3.68 -5.69
N HIS A 187 -3.02 -3.79 -5.93
CA HIS A 187 -3.79 -4.93 -5.42
C HIS A 187 -3.29 -6.26 -6.01
N ILE A 188 -3.10 -6.32 -7.33
CA ILE A 188 -2.56 -7.52 -8.02
C ILE A 188 -1.13 -7.81 -7.54
N ALA A 189 -0.29 -6.80 -7.42
CA ALA A 189 1.09 -6.95 -6.94
C ALA A 189 1.14 -7.47 -5.49
N TYR A 190 0.25 -6.97 -4.62
CA TYR A 190 0.11 -7.45 -3.24
C TYR A 190 -0.28 -8.93 -3.19
N VAL A 191 -1.33 -9.33 -3.92
CA VAL A 191 -1.77 -10.74 -3.98
C VAL A 191 -0.64 -11.63 -4.49
N GLY A 192 0.10 -11.18 -5.52
CA GLY A 192 1.27 -11.88 -6.03
C GLY A 192 2.37 -12.05 -4.98
N ALA A 193 2.69 -10.99 -4.25
CA ALA A 193 3.69 -11.00 -3.18
C ALA A 193 3.30 -11.95 -2.04
N VAL A 194 2.04 -11.91 -1.60
CA VAL A 194 1.50 -12.82 -0.58
C VAL A 194 1.64 -14.27 -1.04
N ASN A 195 1.18 -14.59 -2.23
CA ASN A 195 1.23 -15.97 -2.74
C ASN A 195 2.67 -16.50 -2.84
N GLU A 196 3.62 -15.65 -3.26
CA GLU A 196 5.04 -16.02 -3.29
C GLU A 196 5.60 -16.19 -1.87
N LEU A 197 5.28 -15.31 -0.93
CA LEU A 197 5.71 -15.44 0.47
C LEU A 197 5.21 -16.76 1.08
N LEU A 198 3.91 -17.06 0.95
CA LEU A 198 3.32 -18.28 1.51
C LEU A 198 3.96 -19.55 0.95
N LYS A 199 4.24 -19.56 -0.37
CA LYS A 199 4.98 -20.65 -1.03
C LYS A 199 6.38 -20.83 -0.44
N GLN A 200 7.12 -19.74 -0.23
CA GLN A 200 8.48 -19.79 0.35
C GLN A 200 8.44 -20.27 1.81
N LEU A 201 7.48 -19.76 2.61
CA LEU A 201 7.33 -20.17 4.01
C LEU A 201 6.98 -21.66 4.13
N ASN A 202 6.13 -22.17 3.24
CA ASN A 202 5.85 -23.63 3.18
C ASN A 202 7.11 -24.44 2.85
N ALA A 203 7.90 -24.00 1.88
CA ALA A 203 9.16 -24.67 1.51
C ALA A 203 10.20 -24.66 2.66
N LEU A 204 10.14 -23.65 3.54
CA LEU A 204 10.96 -23.54 4.73
C LEU A 204 10.34 -24.24 5.96
N HIS A 205 9.17 -24.85 5.84
CA HIS A 205 8.39 -25.44 6.95
C HIS A 205 8.10 -24.45 8.08
N SER A 206 8.02 -23.14 7.76
CA SER A 206 7.73 -22.07 8.71
C SER A 206 6.23 -21.84 8.83
N TYR A 207 5.51 -22.86 9.34
CA TYR A 207 4.04 -22.90 9.33
C TYR A 207 3.38 -21.82 10.18
N ASP A 208 3.97 -21.45 11.32
CA ASP A 208 3.42 -20.38 12.17
C ASP A 208 3.39 -19.04 11.46
N LEU A 209 4.50 -18.67 10.78
CA LEU A 209 4.56 -17.45 9.98
C LEU A 209 3.63 -17.55 8.76
N LEU A 210 3.54 -18.71 8.13
CA LEU A 210 2.63 -18.95 7.02
C LEU A 210 1.19 -18.68 7.45
N ASN A 211 0.74 -19.27 8.57
CA ASN A 211 -0.61 -19.08 9.10
C ASN A 211 -0.88 -17.59 9.40
N GLN A 212 0.08 -16.90 10.03
CA GLN A 212 -0.04 -15.48 10.36
C GLN A 212 -0.23 -14.60 9.10
N TYR A 213 0.63 -14.78 8.08
CA TYR A 213 0.56 -13.98 6.86
C TYR A 213 -0.63 -14.36 5.98
N ALA A 214 -1.00 -15.64 5.92
CA ALA A 214 -2.18 -16.10 5.19
C ALA A 214 -3.47 -15.52 5.81
N ALA A 215 -3.68 -15.69 7.11
CA ALA A 215 -4.86 -15.15 7.80
C ALA A 215 -4.95 -13.62 7.68
N ARG A 216 -3.82 -12.91 7.87
CA ARG A 216 -3.79 -11.45 7.69
C ARG A 216 -4.13 -11.03 6.27
N SER A 217 -3.61 -11.74 5.26
CA SER A 217 -3.88 -11.41 3.87
C SER A 217 -5.33 -11.66 3.49
N LEU A 218 -5.94 -12.72 4.00
CA LEU A 218 -7.35 -13.05 3.78
C LEU A 218 -8.29 -12.04 4.45
N ALA A 219 -7.88 -11.40 5.55
CA ALA A 219 -8.63 -10.29 6.13
C ALA A 219 -8.65 -9.03 5.22
N ILE A 220 -7.66 -8.87 4.32
CA ILE A 220 -7.57 -7.75 3.37
C ILE A 220 -8.15 -8.14 2.00
N VAL A 221 -7.92 -9.38 1.56
CA VAL A 221 -8.34 -9.93 0.26
C VAL A 221 -9.00 -11.30 0.49
N PRO A 222 -10.26 -11.32 0.95
CA PRO A 222 -10.97 -12.56 1.27
C PRO A 222 -11.23 -13.45 0.05
N GLU A 223 -11.14 -12.92 -1.17
CA GLU A 223 -11.28 -13.65 -2.43
C GLU A 223 -10.00 -14.36 -2.90
N ASN A 224 -8.90 -14.32 -2.13
CA ASN A 224 -7.64 -14.98 -2.52
C ASN A 224 -7.69 -16.51 -2.27
N SER A 225 -8.09 -17.29 -3.27
CA SER A 225 -8.16 -18.76 -3.19
C SER A 225 -6.83 -19.42 -2.82
N ARG A 226 -5.70 -18.90 -3.29
CA ARG A 226 -4.36 -19.40 -2.93
C ARG A 226 -4.00 -19.14 -1.46
N GLY A 227 -4.51 -18.05 -0.90
CA GLY A 227 -4.37 -17.76 0.53
C GLY A 227 -5.02 -18.85 1.38
N TYR A 228 -6.26 -19.24 1.05
CA TYR A 228 -6.94 -20.37 1.68
C TYR A 228 -6.22 -21.70 1.47
N TYR A 229 -5.74 -21.95 0.25
CA TYR A 229 -4.99 -23.19 -0.03
C TYR A 229 -3.81 -23.35 0.94
N TRP A 230 -2.96 -22.34 1.04
CA TRP A 230 -1.78 -22.40 1.90
C TRP A 230 -2.13 -22.48 3.39
N LEU A 231 -3.14 -21.73 3.84
CA LEU A 231 -3.57 -21.74 5.24
C LEU A 231 -4.14 -23.12 5.63
N ILE A 232 -5.07 -23.65 4.85
CA ILE A 232 -5.68 -24.96 5.11
C ILE A 232 -4.62 -26.06 5.04
N HIS A 233 -3.75 -26.05 4.02
CA HIS A 233 -2.66 -27.00 3.89
C HIS A 233 -1.75 -27.00 5.13
N SER A 234 -1.33 -25.82 5.56
CA SER A 234 -0.48 -25.66 6.74
C SER A 234 -1.15 -26.17 8.02
N LEU A 235 -2.42 -25.82 8.24
CA LEU A 235 -3.19 -26.29 9.40
C LEU A 235 -3.33 -27.81 9.43
N LYS A 236 -3.61 -28.45 8.27
CA LYS A 236 -3.65 -29.90 8.15
C LYS A 236 -2.32 -30.57 8.46
N VAL A 237 -1.21 -30.02 7.92
CA VAL A 237 0.15 -30.53 8.21
C VAL A 237 0.47 -30.46 9.70
N GLN A 238 -0.04 -29.44 10.41
CA GLN A 238 0.11 -29.28 11.84
C GLN A 238 -0.89 -30.08 12.69
N GLY A 239 -1.82 -30.82 12.08
CA GLY A 239 -2.86 -31.57 12.78
C GLY A 239 -3.97 -30.73 13.39
N MET A 240 -4.14 -29.50 12.89
CA MET A 240 -5.16 -28.54 13.36
C MET A 240 -6.45 -28.64 12.54
N ASP A 241 -7.04 -29.83 12.49
CA ASP A 241 -8.15 -30.16 11.57
C ASP A 241 -9.42 -29.35 11.81
N GLU A 242 -9.71 -28.96 13.06
CA GLU A 242 -10.85 -28.11 13.38
C GLU A 242 -10.69 -26.70 12.79
N LEU A 243 -9.50 -26.13 12.92
CA LEU A 243 -9.20 -24.82 12.33
C LEU A 243 -9.23 -24.90 10.80
N ALA A 244 -8.66 -25.94 10.21
CA ALA A 244 -8.73 -26.17 8.77
C ALA A 244 -10.19 -26.25 8.27
N SER A 245 -11.07 -26.93 9.01
CA SER A 245 -12.50 -27.00 8.68
C SER A 245 -13.19 -25.64 8.70
N ASN A 246 -12.86 -24.80 9.69
CA ASN A 246 -13.38 -23.42 9.76
C ASN A 246 -12.93 -22.59 8.55
N GLU A 247 -11.68 -22.72 8.11
CA GLU A 247 -11.17 -22.02 6.94
C GLU A 247 -11.83 -22.49 5.63
N TYR A 248 -12.21 -23.77 5.50
CA TYR A 248 -13.05 -24.22 4.38
C TYR A 248 -14.42 -23.54 4.35
N GLN A 249 -15.06 -23.36 5.50
CA GLN A 249 -16.34 -22.67 5.56
C GLN A 249 -16.22 -21.19 5.16
N LEU A 250 -15.13 -20.53 5.58
CA LEU A 250 -14.85 -19.15 5.16
C LEU A 250 -14.56 -19.07 3.67
N ALA A 251 -13.75 -19.98 3.13
CA ALA A 251 -13.48 -20.07 1.70
C ALA A 251 -14.78 -20.24 0.88
N LYS A 252 -15.70 -21.11 1.34
CA LYS A 252 -17.00 -21.34 0.68
C LYS A 252 -17.87 -20.07 0.64
N GLN A 253 -17.71 -19.15 1.60
CA GLN A 253 -18.44 -17.88 1.63
C GLN A 253 -17.84 -16.80 0.74
N HIS A 254 -16.53 -16.81 0.54
CA HIS A 254 -15.81 -15.72 -0.13
C HIS A 254 -15.40 -16.05 -1.58
N LEU A 255 -15.26 -17.32 -1.92
CA LEU A 255 -14.87 -17.76 -3.26
C LEU A 255 -16.09 -18.07 -4.14
N THR A 256 -15.90 -17.97 -5.43
CA THR A 256 -16.88 -18.50 -6.39
C THR A 256 -16.98 -20.04 -6.26
N THR A 257 -18.09 -20.60 -6.74
CA THR A 257 -18.31 -22.06 -6.70
C THR A 257 -17.19 -22.83 -7.43
N GLU A 258 -16.70 -22.29 -8.54
CA GLU A 258 -15.60 -22.87 -9.32
C GLU A 258 -14.28 -22.83 -8.56
N GLU A 259 -13.89 -21.66 -8.02
CA GLU A 259 -12.67 -21.49 -7.25
C GLU A 259 -12.67 -22.37 -5.98
N TYR A 260 -13.82 -22.50 -5.31
CA TYR A 260 -13.94 -23.36 -4.13
C TYR A 260 -13.75 -24.85 -4.50
N LYS A 261 -14.31 -25.33 -5.63
CA LYS A 261 -14.09 -26.69 -6.13
C LYS A 261 -12.63 -26.96 -6.49
N GLU A 262 -11.97 -25.99 -7.13
CA GLU A 262 -10.55 -26.07 -7.46
C GLU A 262 -9.69 -26.14 -6.18
N LEU A 263 -10.03 -25.36 -5.16
CA LEU A 263 -9.39 -25.37 -3.85
C LEU A 263 -9.46 -26.76 -3.21
N CYS A 264 -10.68 -27.33 -3.09
CA CYS A 264 -10.88 -28.66 -2.51
C CYS A 264 -10.08 -29.74 -3.29
N THR A 265 -10.20 -29.73 -4.61
CA THR A 265 -9.46 -30.67 -5.49
C THR A 265 -7.95 -30.56 -5.27
N SER A 266 -7.42 -29.34 -5.16
CA SER A 266 -5.99 -29.09 -4.95
C SER A 266 -5.49 -29.58 -3.59
N LEU A 267 -6.37 -29.63 -2.59
CA LEU A 267 -6.08 -30.14 -1.24
C LEU A 267 -6.35 -31.64 -1.08
N GLY A 268 -6.83 -32.29 -2.15
CA GLY A 268 -7.14 -33.73 -2.15
C GLY A 268 -8.46 -34.11 -1.43
N ASP A 269 -9.36 -33.14 -1.26
CA ASP A 269 -10.63 -33.30 -0.59
C ASP A 269 -11.79 -33.34 -1.59
N SER A 270 -12.86 -34.11 -1.25
CA SER A 270 -14.13 -34.02 -1.96
C SER A 270 -14.92 -32.80 -1.46
N CYS A 271 -15.35 -31.94 -2.39
CA CYS A 271 -16.26 -30.83 -2.08
C CYS A 271 -17.68 -31.38 -1.89
N GLU A 272 -18.16 -31.55 -0.66
CA GLU A 272 -19.56 -31.69 -0.35
C GLU A 272 -20.27 -30.36 -0.08
#